data_6b0a0ab3756523ad9bdbdfa8f6317733
#
_entry.id   6b0a0ab3756523ad9bdbdfa8f6317733
#
_cell.length_a   1.000
_cell.length_b   1.000
_cell.length_c   1.000
_cell.angle_alpha   90.00
_cell.angle_beta   90.00
_cell.angle_gamma   90.00
#
_symmetry.space_group_name_H-M   'P 1'
#
loop_
_entity.id
_entity.type
_entity.pdbx_description
1 polymer ?
#
loop_
_entity_poly.entity_id
_entity_poly.type
_entity_poly.pdbx_seq_one_letter_code
_entity_poly.pdbx_strand_id
1 'polypeptide(L)'
;MEFCRSKRVYAARALLGVCLALVSVQPSQAGIACPVMLYGGKIDQGTVSVSFMNRGKAPIRELGLSCTRLQGQKAKRSDCHTEDGVFFPGTSYTISFSYPGKTPRSMSLSLKTAFLSDGVRWTSIHDQPCKSLKITKK
;
A
#
# COMPACT_ATOMS: atom_id res chain seq x y z
N MET A 1 32.83 -15.03 6.47
CA MET A 1 33.82 -15.32 5.40
C MET A 1 34.60 -16.54 5.83
N GLU A 2 34.32 -17.67 5.28
CA GLU A 2 35.09 -18.86 5.54
C GLU A 2 35.97 -19.15 4.32
N PHE A 3 37.27 -19.09 4.59
CA PHE A 3 38.29 -19.43 3.62
C PHE A 3 38.45 -20.95 3.60
N CYS A 4 38.28 -21.59 2.46
CA CYS A 4 38.73 -22.96 2.23
C CYS A 4 40.26 -23.03 2.34
N ARG A 5 40.77 -23.37 3.52
CA ARG A 5 42.18 -23.64 3.72
C ARG A 5 42.49 -25.09 3.32
N SER A 6 43.05 -25.25 2.15
CA SER A 6 43.55 -26.53 1.65
C SER A 6 44.72 -26.97 2.50
N LYS A 7 44.57 -28.06 3.26
CA LYS A 7 45.71 -28.84 3.78
C LYS A 7 46.17 -29.82 2.70
N ARG A 8 47.40 -29.69 2.29
CA ARG A 8 48.05 -30.61 1.38
C ARG A 8 48.08 -32.00 1.99
N VAL A 9 47.44 -32.94 1.37
CA VAL A 9 47.71 -34.35 1.54
C VAL A 9 48.03 -34.92 0.16
N TYR A 10 49.25 -35.47 0.04
CA TYR A 10 49.73 -36.12 -1.16
C TYR A 10 48.95 -37.41 -1.38
N ALA A 11 48.07 -37.48 -2.36
CA ALA A 11 47.72 -38.66 -3.09
C ALA A 11 46.92 -38.25 -4.31
N ALA A 12 47.44 -38.60 -5.45
CA ALA A 12 46.83 -38.38 -6.75
C ALA A 12 45.51 -39.09 -6.88
N ARG A 13 44.43 -38.31 -7.04
CA ARG A 13 43.24 -38.64 -7.82
C ARG A 13 42.42 -37.35 -7.96
N ALA A 14 42.33 -36.88 -9.17
CA ALA A 14 41.51 -35.73 -9.52
C ALA A 14 40.03 -36.06 -9.27
N LEU A 15 39.47 -35.49 -8.21
CA LEU A 15 38.02 -35.32 -8.08
C LEU A 15 37.74 -33.83 -8.28
N LEU A 16 37.22 -33.52 -9.45
CA LEU A 16 36.60 -32.24 -9.74
C LEU A 16 35.43 -32.06 -8.75
N GLY A 17 35.72 -31.38 -7.66
CA GLY A 17 34.69 -30.86 -6.77
C GLY A 17 33.98 -29.70 -7.47
N VAL A 18 32.87 -29.98 -8.10
CA VAL A 18 31.95 -28.95 -8.56
C VAL A 18 31.35 -28.31 -7.28
N CYS A 19 31.90 -27.18 -6.87
CA CYS A 19 31.24 -26.30 -5.90
C CYS A 19 30.00 -25.75 -6.57
N LEU A 20 28.87 -26.42 -6.42
CA LEU A 20 27.55 -25.86 -6.68
C LEU A 20 27.35 -24.72 -5.69
N ALA A 21 27.68 -23.50 -6.11
CA ALA A 21 27.23 -22.31 -5.44
C ALA A 21 25.70 -22.28 -5.57
N LEU A 22 25.02 -22.71 -4.50
CA LEU A 22 23.60 -22.47 -4.35
C LEU A 22 23.43 -20.96 -4.21
N VAL A 23 23.23 -20.29 -5.34
CA VAL A 23 22.74 -18.93 -5.34
C VAL A 23 21.32 -19.03 -4.81
N SER A 24 21.15 -18.80 -3.52
CA SER A 24 19.84 -18.58 -2.94
C SER A 24 19.29 -17.28 -3.53
N VAL A 25 18.53 -17.39 -4.60
CA VAL A 25 17.71 -16.30 -5.09
C VAL A 25 16.65 -16.07 -4.01
N GLN A 26 16.91 -15.13 -3.11
CA GLN A 26 15.87 -14.65 -2.22
C GLN A 26 14.81 -14.00 -3.13
N PRO A 27 13.54 -14.45 -3.08
CA PRO A 27 12.49 -13.75 -3.78
C PRO A 27 12.48 -12.33 -3.23
N SER A 28 12.69 -11.34 -4.09
CA SER A 28 12.42 -9.96 -3.74
C SER A 28 11.00 -9.91 -3.21
N GLN A 29 10.80 -9.49 -1.97
CA GLN A 29 9.47 -9.29 -1.43
C GLN A 29 8.84 -8.13 -2.20
N ALA A 30 8.14 -8.48 -3.29
CA ALA A 30 7.27 -7.53 -3.97
C ALA A 30 6.23 -7.09 -2.94
N GLY A 31 6.10 -5.77 -2.70
CA GLY A 31 5.09 -5.21 -1.81
C GLY A 31 3.69 -5.68 -2.22
N ILE A 32 2.78 -5.71 -1.28
CA ILE A 32 1.40 -6.14 -1.50
C ILE A 32 0.73 -5.17 -2.49
N ALA A 33 -0.01 -5.71 -3.45
CA ALA A 33 -0.78 -4.91 -4.39
C ALA A 33 -1.84 -4.08 -3.65
N CYS A 34 -2.17 -2.89 -4.16
CA CYS A 34 -3.19 -2.05 -3.57
C CYS A 34 -4.55 -2.77 -3.50
N PRO A 35 -5.14 -2.95 -2.31
CA PRO A 35 -6.38 -3.68 -2.15
C PRO A 35 -7.63 -2.85 -2.46
N VAL A 36 -7.49 -1.56 -2.74
CA VAL A 36 -8.63 -0.63 -2.86
C VAL A 36 -8.54 0.18 -4.15
N MET A 37 -9.66 0.30 -4.84
CA MET A 37 -9.83 1.25 -5.92
C MET A 37 -10.76 2.38 -5.48
N LEU A 38 -10.23 3.60 -5.41
CA LEU A 38 -11.01 4.81 -5.23
C LEU A 38 -11.51 5.27 -6.60
N TYR A 39 -12.80 5.50 -6.79
CA TYR A 39 -13.31 5.81 -8.13
C TYR A 39 -14.30 6.96 -8.22
N GLY A 40 -14.84 7.44 -7.13
CA GLY A 40 -15.75 8.56 -7.13
C GLY A 40 -15.70 9.34 -5.82
N GLY A 41 -15.94 10.63 -5.90
CA GLY A 41 -15.96 11.47 -4.71
C GLY A 41 -16.56 12.84 -4.97
N LYS A 42 -17.03 13.46 -3.91
CA LYS A 42 -17.53 14.84 -3.92
C LYS A 42 -17.21 15.54 -2.61
N ILE A 43 -17.15 16.86 -2.69
CA ILE A 43 -17.03 17.76 -1.54
C ILE A 43 -18.31 18.58 -1.48
N ASP A 44 -19.02 18.52 -0.38
CA ASP A 44 -20.25 19.27 -0.17
C ASP A 44 -20.35 19.74 1.27
N GLN A 45 -20.48 21.07 1.47
CA GLN A 45 -20.68 21.70 2.79
C GLN A 45 -19.80 21.15 3.92
N GLY A 46 -18.49 20.99 3.67
CA GLY A 46 -17.55 20.48 4.67
C GLY A 46 -17.50 18.96 4.80
N THR A 47 -18.34 18.25 4.09
CA THR A 47 -18.38 16.80 4.04
C THR A 47 -17.70 16.29 2.77
N VAL A 48 -16.83 15.31 2.93
CA VAL A 48 -16.19 14.57 1.84
C VAL A 48 -16.86 13.21 1.73
N SER A 49 -17.35 12.87 0.56
CA SER A 49 -17.84 11.53 0.26
C SER A 49 -16.91 10.88 -0.76
N VAL A 50 -16.61 9.61 -0.55
CA VAL A 50 -15.76 8.84 -1.44
C VAL A 50 -16.33 7.45 -1.66
N SER A 51 -16.30 7.01 -2.91
CA SER A 51 -16.68 5.67 -3.30
C SER A 51 -15.45 4.83 -3.60
N PHE A 52 -15.45 3.62 -3.10
CA PHE A 52 -14.34 2.69 -3.29
C PHE A 52 -14.83 1.25 -3.42
N MET A 53 -13.96 0.42 -3.94
CA MET A 53 -14.17 -1.03 -4.05
C MET A 53 -12.98 -1.76 -3.44
N ASN A 54 -13.25 -2.80 -2.64
CA ASN A 54 -12.23 -3.75 -2.22
C ASN A 54 -11.86 -4.67 -3.39
N ARG A 55 -10.65 -4.56 -3.88
CA ARG A 55 -10.10 -5.40 -4.97
C ARG A 55 -9.24 -6.55 -4.46
N GLY A 56 -9.08 -6.65 -3.15
CA GLY A 56 -8.34 -7.73 -2.50
C GLY A 56 -9.16 -9.01 -2.41
N LYS A 57 -8.56 -10.02 -1.80
CA LYS A 57 -9.19 -11.34 -1.60
C LYS A 57 -9.82 -11.51 -0.21
N ALA A 58 -9.47 -10.65 0.74
CA ALA A 58 -9.97 -10.67 2.10
C ALA A 58 -10.78 -9.41 2.41
N PRO A 59 -11.77 -9.48 3.31
CA PRO A 59 -12.46 -8.30 3.79
C PRO A 59 -11.50 -7.29 4.43
N ILE A 60 -11.76 -6.01 4.23
CA ILE A 60 -11.03 -4.92 4.88
C ILE A 60 -11.78 -4.52 6.14
N ARG A 61 -11.05 -4.35 7.23
CA ARG A 61 -11.59 -3.98 8.55
C ARG A 61 -11.38 -2.52 8.89
N GLU A 62 -10.35 -1.90 8.34
CA GLU A 62 -10.01 -0.51 8.57
C GLU A 62 -9.36 0.08 7.33
N LEU A 63 -9.75 1.31 6.99
CA LEU A 63 -9.16 2.12 5.94
C LEU A 63 -8.65 3.44 6.51
N GLY A 64 -7.39 3.75 6.27
CA GLY A 64 -6.82 5.06 6.55
C GLY A 64 -6.66 5.87 5.26
N LEU A 65 -7.21 7.07 5.23
CA LEU A 65 -7.18 7.96 4.09
C LEU A 65 -6.30 9.18 4.35
N SER A 66 -5.52 9.56 3.35
CA SER A 66 -4.75 10.80 3.31
C SER A 66 -5.36 11.77 2.32
N CYS A 67 -5.43 13.04 2.71
CA CYS A 67 -5.87 14.13 1.87
C CYS A 67 -4.69 15.05 1.56
N THR A 68 -4.54 15.42 0.30
CA THR A 68 -3.58 16.42 -0.14
C THR A 68 -4.33 17.61 -0.68
N ARG A 69 -4.19 18.75 -0.03
CA ARG A 69 -4.75 20.01 -0.52
C ARG A 69 -3.99 20.48 -1.76
N LEU A 70 -4.72 20.85 -2.79
CA LEU A 70 -4.17 21.45 -3.98
C LEU A 70 -4.39 22.96 -3.91
N GLN A 71 -3.56 23.66 -3.11
CA GLN A 71 -3.59 25.12 -2.99
C GLN A 71 -2.26 25.69 -3.46
N GLY A 72 -2.28 26.39 -4.61
CA GLY A 72 -1.10 27.03 -5.17
C GLY A 72 0.04 26.04 -5.43
N GLN A 73 1.29 26.47 -5.18
CA GLN A 73 2.48 25.66 -5.44
C GLN A 73 2.86 24.68 -4.31
N LYS A 74 2.16 24.72 -3.17
CA LYS A 74 2.46 23.86 -2.01
C LYS A 74 1.32 22.90 -1.74
N ALA A 75 1.52 21.63 -2.10
CA ALA A 75 0.65 20.54 -1.70
C ALA A 75 0.91 20.20 -0.23
N LYS A 76 -0.14 20.24 0.60
CA LYS A 76 -0.06 19.81 2.00
C LYS A 76 -0.83 18.49 2.17
N ARG A 77 -0.11 17.44 2.50
CA ARG A 77 -0.69 16.12 2.81
C ARG A 77 -0.97 16.00 4.32
N SER A 78 -2.12 15.46 4.65
CA SER A 78 -2.50 15.15 6.03
C SER A 78 -3.36 13.91 6.08
N ASP A 79 -3.34 13.21 7.21
CA ASP A 79 -4.31 12.16 7.49
C ASP A 79 -5.67 12.80 7.72
N CYS A 80 -6.68 12.40 6.98
CA CYS A 80 -7.98 13.06 7.02
C CYS A 80 -9.11 12.20 7.54
N HIS A 81 -9.00 10.88 7.46
CA HIS A 81 -10.05 9.99 7.95
C HIS A 81 -9.54 8.56 8.14
N THR A 82 -10.11 7.89 9.13
CA THR A 82 -10.01 6.44 9.31
C THR A 82 -11.41 5.87 9.40
N GLU A 83 -11.70 4.89 8.58
CA GLU A 83 -13.00 4.23 8.55
C GLU A 83 -12.87 2.79 9.02
N ASP A 84 -13.66 2.45 10.04
CA ASP A 84 -13.80 1.08 10.54
C ASP A 84 -15.05 0.45 9.94
N GLY A 85 -14.98 -0.83 9.64
CA GLY A 85 -16.10 -1.56 9.09
C GLY A 85 -15.74 -2.94 8.63
N VAL A 86 -16.59 -3.52 7.81
CA VAL A 86 -16.32 -4.77 7.10
C VAL A 86 -16.63 -4.55 5.64
N PHE A 87 -15.57 -4.43 4.84
CA PHE A 87 -15.69 -4.15 3.42
C PHE A 87 -15.31 -5.39 2.62
N PHE A 88 -16.31 -6.07 2.08
CA PHE A 88 -16.14 -7.33 1.38
C PHE A 88 -15.47 -7.18 0.01
N PRO A 89 -14.67 -8.18 -0.42
CA PRO A 89 -14.09 -8.20 -1.75
C PRO A 89 -15.13 -8.05 -2.87
N GLY A 90 -14.78 -7.25 -3.89
CA GLY A 90 -15.64 -7.05 -5.07
C GLY A 90 -16.86 -6.19 -4.85
N THR A 91 -17.08 -5.69 -3.65
CA THR A 91 -18.23 -4.84 -3.30
C THR A 91 -17.81 -3.38 -3.23
N SER A 92 -18.69 -2.51 -3.74
CA SER A 92 -18.51 -1.05 -3.71
C SER A 92 -19.18 -0.45 -2.49
N TYR A 93 -18.49 0.54 -1.90
CA TYR A 93 -18.95 1.27 -0.74
C TYR A 93 -18.81 2.76 -0.97
N THR A 94 -19.66 3.54 -0.32
CA THR A 94 -19.51 4.99 -0.22
C THR A 94 -19.46 5.37 1.25
N ILE A 95 -18.41 6.08 1.63
CA ILE A 95 -18.25 6.63 2.97
C ILE A 95 -18.25 8.15 2.91
N SER A 96 -18.68 8.78 3.99
CA SER A 96 -18.72 10.23 4.14
C SER A 96 -18.13 10.64 5.47
N PHE A 97 -17.32 11.67 5.47
CA PHE A 97 -16.69 12.18 6.68
C PHE A 97 -16.57 13.70 6.65
N SER A 98 -16.52 14.31 7.83
CA SER A 98 -16.27 15.74 7.95
C SER A 98 -14.79 16.03 7.76
N TYR A 99 -14.49 16.95 6.83
CA TYR A 99 -13.11 17.36 6.61
C TYR A 99 -12.61 18.18 7.81
N PRO A 100 -11.43 17.87 8.36
CA PRO A 100 -10.87 18.65 9.46
C PRO A 100 -10.44 20.05 9.00
N GLY A 101 -11.10 21.06 9.51
CA GLY A 101 -10.84 22.47 9.18
C GLY A 101 -11.63 22.96 7.96
N LYS A 102 -11.10 24.01 7.30
CA LYS A 102 -11.74 24.59 6.12
C LYS A 102 -11.61 23.66 4.90
N THR A 103 -12.74 23.31 4.31
CA THR A 103 -12.80 22.44 3.16
C THR A 103 -12.13 23.12 1.94
N PRO A 104 -11.14 22.48 1.30
CA PRO A 104 -10.52 23.02 0.10
C PRO A 104 -11.46 22.91 -1.11
N ARG A 105 -11.21 23.73 -2.12
CA ARG A 105 -11.92 23.63 -3.41
C ARG A 105 -11.56 22.36 -4.19
N SER A 106 -10.33 21.89 -4.02
CA SER A 106 -9.82 20.71 -4.69
C SER A 106 -8.85 19.97 -3.78
N MET A 107 -8.93 18.65 -3.79
CA MET A 107 -8.02 17.79 -3.04
C MET A 107 -7.74 16.51 -3.81
N SER A 108 -6.60 15.90 -3.50
CA SER A 108 -6.29 14.54 -3.89
C SER A 108 -6.45 13.62 -2.69
N LEU A 109 -7.25 12.60 -2.84
CA LEU A 109 -7.48 11.57 -1.83
C LEU A 109 -6.69 10.32 -2.17
N SER A 110 -6.01 9.75 -1.20
CA SER A 110 -5.26 8.51 -1.38
C SER A 110 -5.43 7.58 -0.19
N LEU A 111 -5.34 6.28 -0.45
CA LEU A 111 -5.27 5.30 0.61
C LEU A 111 -3.89 5.37 1.27
N LYS A 112 -3.87 5.46 2.59
CA LYS A 112 -2.66 5.41 3.40
C LYS A 112 -2.42 4.02 3.98
N THR A 113 -3.45 3.43 4.56
CA THR A 113 -3.40 2.10 5.19
C THR A 113 -4.69 1.34 4.92
N ALA A 114 -4.56 0.02 4.87
CA ALA A 114 -5.70 -0.89 4.91
C ALA A 114 -5.35 -2.09 5.80
N PHE A 115 -6.21 -2.39 6.74
CA PHE A 115 -6.08 -3.56 7.60
C PHE A 115 -7.10 -4.62 7.18
N LEU A 116 -6.60 -5.78 6.77
CA LEU A 116 -7.42 -6.87 6.26
C LEU A 116 -7.76 -7.87 7.38
N SER A 117 -8.89 -8.56 7.25
CA SER A 117 -9.37 -9.52 8.23
C SER A 117 -8.47 -10.76 8.42
N ASP A 118 -7.61 -11.05 7.44
CA ASP A 118 -6.60 -12.12 7.51
C ASP A 118 -5.32 -11.72 8.26
N GLY A 119 -5.27 -10.51 8.83
CA GLY A 119 -4.13 -9.97 9.55
C GLY A 119 -3.11 -9.24 8.69
N VAL A 120 -3.29 -9.19 7.38
CA VAL A 120 -2.42 -8.45 6.46
C VAL A 120 -2.69 -6.96 6.60
N ARG A 121 -1.61 -6.18 6.69
CA ARG A 121 -1.65 -4.72 6.69
C ARG A 121 -0.96 -4.18 5.45
N TRP A 122 -1.72 -3.48 4.62
CA TRP A 122 -1.18 -2.73 3.51
C TRP A 122 -0.85 -1.29 3.95
N THR A 123 0.29 -0.77 3.52
CA THR A 123 0.68 0.63 3.77
C THR A 123 1.24 1.26 2.49
N SER A 124 0.91 2.51 2.26
CA SER A 124 1.38 3.24 1.07
C SER A 124 2.89 3.48 1.04
N ILE A 125 3.57 3.30 2.17
CA ILE A 125 5.02 3.52 2.31
C ILE A 125 5.81 2.28 1.86
N HIS A 126 5.31 1.08 2.17
CA HIS A 126 6.04 -0.19 1.97
C HIS A 126 5.50 -1.05 0.84
N ASP A 127 4.26 -0.82 0.43
CA ASP A 127 3.56 -1.63 -0.55
C ASP A 127 3.36 -0.88 -1.88
N GLN A 128 2.79 -1.55 -2.87
CA GLN A 128 2.47 -0.95 -4.15
C GLN A 128 1.43 0.17 -3.95
N PRO A 129 1.67 1.39 -4.48
CA PRO A 129 0.78 2.51 -4.25
C PRO A 129 -0.58 2.31 -4.91
N CYS A 130 -1.61 2.81 -4.23
CA CYS A 130 -2.93 2.96 -4.83
C CYS A 130 -2.99 4.21 -5.70
N LYS A 131 -3.84 4.18 -6.73
CA LYS A 131 -4.14 5.36 -7.52
C LYS A 131 -4.90 6.38 -6.67
N SER A 132 -4.44 7.62 -6.68
CA SER A 132 -5.10 8.73 -6.00
C SER A 132 -6.36 9.17 -6.76
N LEU A 133 -7.33 9.70 -6.03
CA LEU A 133 -8.56 10.28 -6.56
C LEU A 133 -8.54 11.81 -6.39
N LYS A 134 -8.67 12.54 -7.47
CA LYS A 134 -8.82 14.01 -7.43
C LYS A 134 -10.30 14.36 -7.30
N ILE A 135 -10.62 15.15 -6.28
CA ILE A 135 -11.98 15.62 -5.99
C ILE A 135 -12.00 17.14 -6.04
N THR A 136 -13.02 17.68 -6.69
CA THR A 136 -13.23 19.13 -6.79
C THR A 136 -14.61 19.48 -6.26
N LYS A 137 -14.70 20.54 -5.48
CA LYS A 137 -15.98 21.11 -5.03
C LYS A 137 -16.75 21.61 -6.25
N LYS A 138 -17.98 21.16 -6.35
CA LYS A 138 -18.93 21.70 -7.33
C LYS A 138 -19.51 23.05 -6.90
#